data_0b50d9ef1f048c4b6f0af6e848fa78ae
#
_entry.id   0b50d9ef1f048c4b6f0af6e848fa78ae
#
_cell.length_a   1.000
_cell.length_b   1.000
_cell.length_c   1.000
_cell.angle_alpha   90.00
_cell.angle_beta   90.00
_cell.angle_gamma   90.00
#
_symmetry.space_group_name_H-M   'P 1'
#
loop_
_entity.id
_entity.type
_entity.pdbx_description
1 polymer ?
#
loop_
_entity_poly.entity_id
_entity_poly.type
_entity_poly.pdbx_seq_one_letter_code
_entity_poly.pdbx_strand_id
1 'polypeptide(L)'
;TGFLNKRSYEYDMWNTDNPRTHTEAWRALYKTIPFFITLKKDAVFGIFFDNTFKSTFNMAKENGDRYGFTAKNGNLDYYFLGGDTMPAVVKNYTYLTGTTPLPQLWTLGYQQSRYGYDPDSDFLEVAEKLRKNRIPCDVLHFDIHYMEGYRVFTWSKTAHPDPKKLLDTLANDGFKTVTIVDPGVKMERGYKVYDEGLEKNYFAKDHESGNVYINRVWPGKTAYPDFGKPAVRKWWGENHKALT
;
A
#
# COMPACT_ATOMS: atom_id res chain seq x y z
N THR A 1 -6.44 3.32 15.59
CA THR A 1 -6.66 3.87 16.94
C THR A 1 -7.91 3.26 17.56
N GLY A 2 -7.83 2.81 18.82
CA GLY A 2 -8.92 2.08 19.49
C GLY A 2 -10.09 2.96 19.94
N PHE A 3 -9.91 4.27 20.07
CA PHE A 3 -10.96 5.16 20.58
C PHE A 3 -11.73 5.87 19.47
N LEU A 4 -13.06 5.90 19.60
CA LEU A 4 -13.93 6.65 18.69
C LEU A 4 -13.82 8.16 18.93
N ASN A 5 -13.68 8.58 20.18
CA ASN A 5 -13.47 10.00 20.48
C ASN A 5 -12.03 10.40 20.16
N LYS A 6 -11.86 11.25 19.16
CA LYS A 6 -10.56 11.76 18.71
C LYS A 6 -10.18 13.12 19.30
N ARG A 7 -10.98 13.68 20.20
CA ARG A 7 -10.70 14.97 20.83
C ARG A 7 -9.35 14.93 21.55
N SER A 8 -8.62 16.03 21.47
CA SER A 8 -7.26 16.21 22.01
C SER A 8 -6.14 15.45 21.30
N TYR A 9 -6.44 14.81 20.18
CA TYR A 9 -5.42 14.13 19.36
C TYR A 9 -5.02 14.97 18.15
N GLU A 10 -3.88 14.62 17.62
CA GLU A 10 -3.32 15.16 16.39
C GLU A 10 -2.83 14.01 15.50
N TYR A 11 -3.17 14.08 14.20
CA TYR A 11 -2.82 13.04 13.23
C TYR A 11 -2.09 13.63 12.05
N ASP A 12 -0.96 13.04 11.69
CA ASP A 12 -0.24 13.36 10.46
C ASP A 12 -0.74 12.47 9.32
N MET A 13 -1.20 13.09 8.25
CA MET A 13 -1.56 12.41 7.02
C MET A 13 -0.29 12.26 6.17
N TRP A 14 0.51 11.28 6.55
CA TRP A 14 1.76 10.91 5.90
C TRP A 14 2.10 9.47 6.26
N ASN A 15 2.14 8.59 5.26
CA ASN A 15 2.42 7.17 5.50
C ASN A 15 3.81 6.99 6.12
N THR A 16 3.89 6.19 7.16
CA THR A 16 5.16 5.84 7.81
C THR A 16 5.28 4.33 7.96
N ASP A 17 6.47 3.81 7.71
CA ASP A 17 6.83 2.44 8.04
C ASP A 17 7.53 2.43 9.40
N ASN A 18 6.82 1.96 10.42
CA ASN A 18 7.39 1.83 11.76
C ASN A 18 7.02 0.48 12.38
N PRO A 19 7.97 -0.46 12.47
CA PRO A 19 7.73 -1.82 12.93
C PRO A 19 7.58 -1.94 14.47
N ARG A 20 7.73 -0.85 15.21
CA ARG A 20 7.58 -0.87 16.69
C ARG A 20 6.12 -0.98 17.09
N THR A 21 5.88 -1.39 18.34
CA THR A 21 4.52 -1.42 18.91
C THR A 21 3.88 -0.04 18.85
N HIS A 22 2.72 0.03 18.19
CA HIS A 22 1.98 1.27 18.07
C HIS A 22 1.19 1.57 19.33
N THR A 23 1.24 2.82 19.78
CA THR A 23 0.46 3.34 20.90
C THR A 23 -0.48 4.45 20.41
N GLU A 24 -1.38 4.90 21.27
CA GLU A 24 -2.29 6.03 20.97
C GLU A 24 -1.56 7.34 20.69
N ALA A 25 -0.31 7.48 21.14
CA ALA A 25 0.52 8.66 20.90
C ALA A 25 1.07 8.76 19.45
N TRP A 26 0.94 7.71 18.64
CA TRP A 26 1.41 7.70 17.27
C TRP A 26 0.55 8.58 16.38
N ARG A 27 1.18 9.56 15.75
CA ARG A 27 0.50 10.54 14.89
C ARG A 27 0.30 10.06 13.45
N ALA A 28 1.11 9.12 12.99
CA ALA A 28 1.10 8.59 11.61
C ALA A 28 1.25 7.07 11.62
N LEU A 29 0.64 6.41 10.64
CA LEU A 29 0.68 4.97 10.43
C LEU A 29 0.96 4.64 8.95
N TYR A 30 0.90 3.36 8.60
CA TYR A 30 1.17 2.85 7.24
C TYR A 30 0.20 3.38 6.17
N LYS A 31 -1.01 3.76 6.57
CA LYS A 31 -2.06 4.20 5.66
C LYS A 31 -2.71 5.48 6.18
N THR A 32 -2.87 6.44 5.31
CA THR A 32 -3.56 7.70 5.61
C THR A 32 -4.72 7.93 4.66
N ILE A 33 -5.83 8.38 5.22
CA ILE A 33 -7.01 8.82 4.47
C ILE A 33 -7.44 10.13 5.12
N PRO A 34 -7.30 11.28 4.43
CA PRO A 34 -7.60 12.59 5.00
C PRO A 34 -9.12 12.84 5.06
N PHE A 35 -9.82 11.93 5.69
CA PHE A 35 -11.27 11.94 5.87
C PHE A 35 -11.64 11.52 7.29
N PHE A 36 -12.60 12.23 7.87
CA PHE A 36 -13.19 11.85 9.14
C PHE A 36 -14.68 12.17 9.17
N ILE A 37 -15.41 11.49 10.05
CA ILE A 37 -16.84 11.70 10.28
C ILE A 37 -17.02 12.29 11.68
N THR A 38 -17.80 13.36 11.77
CA THR A 38 -18.27 13.92 13.02
C THR A 38 -19.68 13.40 13.30
N LEU A 39 -19.83 12.76 14.46
CA LEU A 39 -21.10 12.28 14.95
C LEU A 39 -21.48 13.08 16.19
N LYS A 40 -22.58 13.81 16.11
CA LYS A 40 -23.21 14.55 17.20
C LYS A 40 -24.65 14.05 17.40
N LYS A 41 -25.28 14.44 18.49
CA LYS A 41 -26.66 14.03 18.81
C LYS A 41 -27.61 14.29 17.64
N ASP A 42 -27.48 15.48 17.02
CA ASP A 42 -28.43 15.98 16.03
C ASP A 42 -27.81 16.26 14.66
N ALA A 43 -26.57 15.75 14.43
CA ALA A 43 -25.87 15.96 13.16
C ALA A 43 -24.82 14.91 12.89
N VAL A 44 -24.76 14.45 11.64
CA VAL A 44 -23.69 13.59 11.12
C VAL A 44 -23.14 14.23 9.85
N PHE A 45 -21.84 14.41 9.79
CA PHE A 45 -21.18 14.93 8.60
C PHE A 45 -19.73 14.45 8.50
N GLY A 46 -19.21 14.42 7.30
CA GLY A 46 -17.79 14.13 7.03
C GLY A 46 -17.05 15.33 6.49
N ILE A 47 -15.76 15.37 6.74
CA ILE A 47 -14.83 16.28 6.07
C ILE A 47 -13.80 15.44 5.33
N PHE A 48 -13.68 15.64 4.03
CA PHE A 48 -12.64 15.08 3.20
C PHE A 48 -11.73 16.21 2.70
N PHE A 49 -10.45 16.16 3.04
CA PHE A 49 -9.45 17.13 2.60
C PHE A 49 -8.69 16.55 1.40
N ASP A 50 -8.97 17.05 0.20
CA ASP A 50 -8.40 16.55 -1.05
C ASP A 50 -7.04 17.22 -1.32
N ASN A 51 -6.05 16.79 -0.57
CA ASN A 51 -4.68 17.27 -0.70
C ASN A 51 -3.70 16.13 -0.41
N THR A 52 -2.76 15.90 -1.33
CA THR A 52 -1.77 14.81 -1.25
C THR A 52 -0.45 15.21 -0.56
N PHE A 53 -0.28 16.48 -0.21
CA PHE A 53 0.86 16.90 0.58
C PHE A 53 0.73 16.46 2.03
N LYS A 54 1.87 16.39 2.71
CA LYS A 54 1.86 16.11 4.16
C LYS A 54 0.97 17.12 4.86
N SER A 55 -0.06 16.61 5.50
CA SER A 55 -1.03 17.41 6.23
C SER A 55 -1.19 16.93 7.66
N THR A 56 -1.71 17.77 8.52
CA THR A 56 -1.95 17.48 9.93
C THR A 56 -3.41 17.81 10.27
N PHE A 57 -4.08 16.89 10.95
CA PHE A 57 -5.40 17.09 11.51
C PHE A 57 -5.29 17.30 13.02
N ASN A 58 -5.63 18.49 13.48
CA ASN A 58 -5.76 18.83 14.89
C ASN A 58 -7.21 18.63 15.32
N MET A 59 -7.44 17.62 16.15
CA MET A 59 -8.77 17.25 16.62
C MET A 59 -9.07 17.90 17.98
N ALA A 60 -9.16 19.23 18.00
CA ALA A 60 -9.42 20.01 19.20
C ALA A 60 -8.35 19.83 20.31
N LYS A 61 -7.07 19.68 19.93
CA LYS A 61 -5.96 19.52 20.86
C LYS A 61 -5.55 20.85 21.49
N GLU A 62 -5.47 21.91 20.71
CA GLU A 62 -5.11 23.25 21.17
C GLU A 62 -6.31 24.02 21.73
N ASN A 63 -7.45 23.87 21.10
CA ASN A 63 -8.69 24.49 21.52
C ASN A 63 -9.81 23.42 21.54
N GLY A 64 -10.37 23.20 22.72
CA GLY A 64 -11.36 22.16 22.95
C GLY A 64 -12.62 22.22 22.07
N ASP A 65 -12.88 23.33 21.40
CA ASP A 65 -14.11 23.56 20.63
C ASP A 65 -13.88 23.62 19.11
N ARG A 66 -12.64 23.55 18.67
CA ARG A 66 -12.28 23.65 17.25
C ARG A 66 -11.36 22.53 16.82
N TYR A 67 -11.63 21.97 15.66
CA TYR A 67 -10.66 21.16 14.95
C TYR A 67 -10.21 21.90 13.69
N GLY A 68 -9.06 21.56 13.18
CA GLY A 68 -8.49 22.15 11.99
C GLY A 68 -7.60 21.17 11.24
N PHE A 69 -7.30 21.51 9.99
CA PHE A 69 -6.31 20.78 9.21
C PHE A 69 -5.40 21.78 8.50
N THR A 70 -4.15 21.38 8.34
CA THR A 70 -3.11 22.16 7.67
C THR A 70 -2.38 21.28 6.68
N ALA A 71 -1.89 21.83 5.60
CA ALA A 71 -1.02 21.15 4.66
C ALA A 71 0.24 21.98 4.42
N LYS A 72 1.35 21.31 4.10
CA LYS A 72 2.61 22.00 3.80
C LYS A 72 2.57 22.74 2.47
N ASN A 73 1.76 22.28 1.52
CA ASN A 73 1.64 22.86 0.20
C ASN A 73 0.35 22.37 -0.48
N GLY A 74 0.10 22.78 -1.72
CA GLY A 74 -1.09 22.42 -2.49
C GLY A 74 -2.26 23.38 -2.24
N ASN A 75 -3.41 23.03 -2.78
CA ASN A 75 -4.62 23.82 -2.67
C ASN A 75 -5.39 23.53 -1.37
N LEU A 76 -6.13 24.51 -0.89
CA LEU A 76 -7.12 24.31 0.16
C LEU A 76 -8.41 23.75 -0.47
N ASP A 77 -8.37 22.46 -0.78
CA ASP A 77 -9.48 21.76 -1.42
C ASP A 77 -10.10 20.76 -0.45
N TYR A 78 -11.36 20.95 -0.09
CA TYR A 78 -12.03 20.06 0.84
C TYR A 78 -13.52 19.97 0.56
N TYR A 79 -14.10 18.83 0.95
CA TYR A 79 -15.52 18.54 0.80
C TYR A 79 -16.18 18.41 2.16
N PHE A 80 -17.28 19.14 2.34
CA PHE A 80 -18.20 18.92 3.43
C PHE A 80 -19.28 17.93 2.97
N LEU A 81 -19.35 16.77 3.61
CA LEU A 81 -20.21 15.66 3.24
C LEU A 81 -21.33 15.51 4.27
N GLY A 82 -22.48 16.09 3.97
CA GLY A 82 -23.66 15.97 4.81
C GLY A 82 -24.33 14.60 4.68
N GLY A 83 -25.19 14.26 5.64
CA GLY A 83 -26.03 13.06 5.63
C GLY A 83 -26.79 12.92 6.94
N ASP A 84 -27.95 12.26 6.90
CA ASP A 84 -28.73 12.01 8.11
C ASP A 84 -28.17 10.87 8.96
N THR A 85 -27.30 10.05 8.36
CA THR A 85 -26.69 8.88 9.00
C THR A 85 -25.23 8.71 8.55
N MET A 86 -24.43 7.98 9.34
CA MET A 86 -23.07 7.63 8.94
C MET A 86 -22.98 6.90 7.59
N PRO A 87 -23.85 5.90 7.28
CA PRO A 87 -23.87 5.29 5.95
C PRO A 87 -24.13 6.29 4.81
N ALA A 88 -24.97 7.29 5.02
CA ALA A 88 -25.22 8.33 4.02
C ALA A 88 -23.98 9.19 3.76
N VAL A 89 -23.25 9.56 4.81
CA VAL A 89 -21.98 10.29 4.69
C VAL A 89 -20.92 9.44 3.96
N VAL A 90 -20.79 8.16 4.29
CA VAL A 90 -19.88 7.22 3.61
C VAL A 90 -20.26 7.08 2.13
N LYS A 91 -21.57 6.98 1.82
CA LYS A 91 -22.05 6.93 0.43
C LYS A 91 -21.63 8.17 -0.35
N ASN A 92 -21.76 9.36 0.24
CA ASN A 92 -21.35 10.61 -0.39
C ASN A 92 -19.82 10.69 -0.57
N TYR A 93 -19.06 10.18 0.40
CA TYR A 93 -17.61 10.05 0.28
C TYR A 93 -17.23 9.10 -0.87
N THR A 94 -17.82 7.91 -0.94
CA THR A 94 -17.51 6.92 -1.98
C THR A 94 -18.03 7.34 -3.36
N TYR A 95 -19.02 8.22 -3.44
CA TYR A 95 -19.39 8.86 -4.71
C TYR A 95 -18.24 9.68 -5.31
N LEU A 96 -17.47 10.38 -4.47
CA LEU A 96 -16.31 11.16 -4.91
C LEU A 96 -15.08 10.28 -5.18
N THR A 97 -14.82 9.31 -4.31
CA THR A 97 -13.56 8.56 -4.28
C THR A 97 -13.63 7.19 -4.94
N GLY A 98 -14.82 6.75 -5.31
CA GLY A 98 -15.07 5.41 -5.82
C GLY A 98 -15.37 4.39 -4.72
N THR A 99 -15.87 3.25 -5.13
CA THR A 99 -16.18 2.09 -4.26
C THR A 99 -15.18 0.97 -4.50
N THR A 100 -14.89 0.21 -3.46
CA THR A 100 -14.08 -1.02 -3.58
C THR A 100 -14.93 -2.11 -4.27
N PRO A 101 -14.38 -2.82 -5.28
CA PRO A 101 -15.03 -3.99 -5.83
C PRO A 101 -15.28 -5.06 -4.76
N LEU A 102 -16.33 -5.86 -4.92
CA LEU A 102 -16.57 -6.99 -4.04
C LEU A 102 -15.37 -7.95 -4.09
N PRO A 103 -14.70 -8.21 -2.96
CA PRO A 103 -13.53 -9.08 -2.96
C PRO A 103 -13.94 -10.55 -3.23
N GLN A 104 -13.02 -11.32 -3.79
CA GLN A 104 -13.19 -12.76 -3.91
C GLN A 104 -13.16 -13.40 -2.52
N LEU A 105 -13.93 -14.47 -2.30
CA LEU A 105 -14.10 -15.09 -0.99
C LEU A 105 -12.77 -15.52 -0.34
N TRP A 106 -11.84 -16.08 -1.11
CA TRP A 106 -10.54 -16.52 -0.61
C TRP A 106 -9.69 -15.38 -0.03
N THR A 107 -9.91 -14.11 -0.44
CA THR A 107 -9.17 -12.95 0.09
C THR A 107 -9.57 -12.61 1.52
N LEU A 108 -10.68 -13.15 2.01
CA LEU A 108 -11.19 -12.98 3.39
C LEU A 108 -10.73 -14.11 4.32
N GLY A 109 -10.10 -15.16 3.76
CA GLY A 109 -9.55 -16.27 4.54
C GLY A 109 -8.18 -15.98 5.14
N TYR A 110 -7.62 -16.98 5.82
CA TYR A 110 -6.28 -16.84 6.40
C TYR A 110 -5.21 -16.76 5.30
N GLN A 111 -4.33 -15.80 5.45
CA GLN A 111 -3.23 -15.52 4.54
C GLN A 111 -1.91 -15.57 5.33
N GLN A 112 -1.03 -16.49 4.96
CA GLN A 112 0.27 -16.64 5.60
C GLN A 112 1.32 -15.81 4.88
N SER A 113 1.97 -14.93 5.61
CA SER A 113 3.15 -14.19 5.17
C SER A 113 4.24 -14.22 6.22
N ARG A 114 5.46 -14.07 5.79
CA ARG A 114 6.62 -13.94 6.68
C ARG A 114 7.77 -13.27 5.93
N TYR A 115 8.50 -12.40 6.60
CA TYR A 115 9.83 -11.98 6.18
C TYR A 115 10.79 -13.18 6.30
N GLY A 116 11.29 -13.68 5.16
CA GLY A 116 12.28 -14.74 5.09
C GLY A 116 11.78 -16.15 4.77
N TYR A 117 10.67 -16.33 4.04
CA TYR A 117 10.55 -17.50 3.18
C TYR A 117 11.37 -17.23 1.92
N ASP A 118 12.47 -18.01 1.70
CA ASP A 118 13.38 -17.72 0.60
C ASP A 118 13.35 -18.84 -0.46
N PRO A 119 13.82 -20.06 -0.23
CA PRO A 119 13.78 -21.09 -1.26
C PRO A 119 12.40 -21.73 -1.40
N ASP A 120 12.17 -22.40 -2.54
CA ASP A 120 10.96 -23.19 -2.81
C ASP A 120 10.60 -24.13 -1.67
N SER A 121 11.61 -24.75 -1.03
CA SER A 121 11.42 -25.69 0.07
C SER A 121 10.67 -25.09 1.26
N ASP A 122 10.89 -23.83 1.59
CA ASP A 122 10.21 -23.17 2.72
C ASP A 122 8.71 -23.03 2.46
N PHE A 123 8.34 -22.67 1.24
CA PHE A 123 6.93 -22.57 0.84
C PHE A 123 6.25 -23.92 0.84
N LEU A 124 6.92 -24.95 0.30
CA LEU A 124 6.40 -26.31 0.25
C LEU A 124 6.24 -26.90 1.67
N GLU A 125 7.23 -26.67 2.55
CA GLU A 125 7.18 -27.12 3.94
C GLU A 125 6.02 -26.45 4.71
N VAL A 126 5.83 -25.15 4.53
CA VAL A 126 4.72 -24.41 5.17
C VAL A 126 3.38 -24.91 4.66
N ALA A 127 3.23 -25.09 3.35
CA ALA A 127 2.02 -25.61 2.73
C ALA A 127 1.68 -27.00 3.27
N GLU A 128 2.66 -27.91 3.29
CA GLU A 128 2.49 -29.27 3.85
C GLU A 128 2.07 -29.24 5.33
N LYS A 129 2.76 -28.44 6.17
CA LYS A 129 2.44 -28.31 7.59
C LYS A 129 1.03 -27.78 7.84
N LEU A 130 0.59 -26.80 7.07
CA LEU A 130 -0.77 -26.26 7.16
C LEU A 130 -1.80 -27.32 6.83
N ARG A 131 -1.64 -28.08 5.73
CA ARG A 131 -2.57 -29.15 5.33
C ARG A 131 -2.54 -30.33 6.30
N LYS A 132 -1.35 -30.79 6.70
CA LYS A 132 -1.17 -31.89 7.67
C LYS A 132 -1.84 -31.60 9.01
N ASN A 133 -1.74 -30.37 9.49
CA ASN A 133 -2.35 -29.96 10.75
C ASN A 133 -3.80 -29.47 10.60
N ARG A 134 -4.38 -29.56 9.40
CA ARG A 134 -5.75 -29.11 9.10
C ARG A 134 -5.99 -27.64 9.46
N ILE A 135 -4.97 -26.80 9.27
CA ILE A 135 -5.09 -25.36 9.47
C ILE A 135 -5.58 -24.76 8.17
N PRO A 136 -6.77 -24.14 8.14
CA PRO A 136 -7.27 -23.45 6.96
C PRO A 136 -6.33 -22.31 6.59
N CYS A 137 -5.92 -22.28 5.32
CA CYS A 137 -5.12 -21.19 4.76
C CYS A 137 -5.39 -21.11 3.27
N ASP A 138 -5.72 -19.92 2.80
CA ASP A 138 -6.07 -19.67 1.42
C ASP A 138 -4.90 -19.13 0.59
N VAL A 139 -3.99 -18.38 1.24
CA VAL A 139 -2.95 -17.62 0.54
C VAL A 139 -1.59 -17.77 1.18
N LEU A 140 -0.57 -17.94 0.34
CA LEU A 140 0.83 -17.81 0.70
C LEU A 140 1.43 -16.56 0.01
N HIS A 141 2.09 -15.71 0.78
CA HIS A 141 2.72 -14.50 0.28
C HIS A 141 4.22 -14.69 0.08
N PHE A 142 4.69 -14.30 -1.09
CA PHE A 142 6.11 -14.17 -1.42
C PHE A 142 6.56 -12.76 -1.06
N ASP A 143 7.42 -12.65 -0.04
CA ASP A 143 8.04 -11.39 0.37
C ASP A 143 9.25 -11.07 -0.53
N ILE A 144 9.89 -9.94 -0.35
CA ILE A 144 10.92 -9.35 -1.23
C ILE A 144 12.03 -10.31 -1.67
N HIS A 145 12.26 -11.42 -0.95
CA HIS A 145 13.33 -12.40 -1.21
C HIS A 145 13.12 -13.22 -2.48
N TYR A 146 11.87 -13.30 -3.00
CA TYR A 146 11.66 -14.02 -4.27
C TYR A 146 12.33 -13.31 -5.47
N MET A 147 12.61 -12.01 -5.33
CA MET A 147 13.17 -11.19 -6.39
C MET A 147 14.66 -11.43 -6.57
N GLU A 148 15.15 -11.43 -7.80
CA GLU A 148 16.59 -11.45 -8.11
C GLU A 148 17.24 -10.13 -7.67
N GLY A 149 17.97 -10.17 -6.55
CA GLY A 149 18.65 -9.01 -5.99
C GLY A 149 17.74 -7.82 -5.73
N TYR A 150 16.50 -8.08 -5.29
CA TYR A 150 15.44 -7.09 -5.02
C TYR A 150 15.05 -6.23 -6.24
N ARG A 151 15.14 -6.79 -7.46
CA ARG A 151 14.62 -6.18 -8.69
C ARG A 151 13.17 -6.57 -8.89
N VAL A 152 12.26 -5.63 -8.88
CA VAL A 152 10.84 -5.90 -9.12
C VAL A 152 10.61 -6.58 -10.48
N PHE A 153 9.61 -7.43 -10.58
CA PHE A 153 9.29 -8.22 -11.78
C PHE A 153 10.38 -9.24 -12.18
N THR A 154 11.13 -9.74 -11.21
CA THR A 154 12.11 -10.82 -11.42
C THR A 154 11.90 -11.93 -10.42
N TRP A 155 12.33 -13.14 -10.78
CA TRP A 155 12.46 -14.27 -9.87
C TRP A 155 13.93 -14.58 -9.63
N SER A 156 14.30 -14.85 -8.40
CA SER A 156 15.64 -15.33 -8.04
C SER A 156 15.84 -16.72 -8.61
N LYS A 157 16.75 -16.85 -9.55
CA LYS A 157 17.05 -18.14 -10.20
C LYS A 157 17.66 -19.16 -9.23
N THR A 158 18.27 -18.69 -8.15
CA THR A 158 18.86 -19.55 -7.13
C THR A 158 17.81 -20.06 -6.15
N ALA A 159 16.95 -19.18 -5.65
CA ALA A 159 15.91 -19.52 -4.69
C ALA A 159 14.70 -20.22 -5.35
N HIS A 160 14.36 -19.77 -6.55
CA HIS A 160 13.20 -20.21 -7.33
C HIS A 160 13.62 -20.57 -8.76
N PRO A 161 14.30 -21.71 -8.97
CA PRO A 161 14.82 -22.10 -10.30
C PRO A 161 13.70 -22.36 -11.32
N ASP A 162 12.53 -22.78 -10.88
CA ASP A 162 11.32 -22.98 -11.69
C ASP A 162 10.09 -22.43 -10.96
N PRO A 163 9.88 -21.10 -11.00
CA PRO A 163 8.75 -20.48 -10.29
C PRO A 163 7.41 -21.03 -10.74
N LYS A 164 7.25 -21.33 -12.03
CA LYS A 164 6.00 -21.88 -12.54
C LYS A 164 5.65 -23.21 -11.90
N LYS A 165 6.60 -24.10 -11.78
CA LYS A 165 6.40 -25.40 -11.13
C LYS A 165 6.00 -25.23 -9.64
N LEU A 166 6.67 -24.32 -8.93
CA LEU A 166 6.31 -24.01 -7.54
C LEU A 166 4.87 -23.49 -7.43
N LEU A 167 4.52 -22.50 -8.24
CA LEU A 167 3.18 -21.90 -8.23
C LEU A 167 2.09 -22.93 -8.60
N ASP A 168 2.34 -23.77 -9.60
CA ASP A 168 1.42 -24.84 -9.99
C ASP A 168 1.25 -25.87 -8.85
N THR A 169 2.33 -26.23 -8.15
CA THR A 169 2.29 -27.14 -7.00
C THR A 169 1.43 -26.58 -5.89
N LEU A 170 1.67 -25.34 -5.49
CA LEU A 170 0.90 -24.66 -4.45
C LEU A 170 -0.58 -24.50 -4.85
N ALA A 171 -0.84 -24.21 -6.12
CA ALA A 171 -2.21 -24.12 -6.64
C ALA A 171 -2.94 -25.46 -6.58
N ASN A 172 -2.28 -26.58 -6.90
CA ASN A 172 -2.84 -27.93 -6.79
C ASN A 172 -3.15 -28.30 -5.34
N ASP A 173 -2.38 -27.79 -4.38
CA ASP A 173 -2.63 -27.94 -2.95
C ASP A 173 -3.71 -26.97 -2.40
N GLY A 174 -4.34 -26.21 -3.30
CA GLY A 174 -5.45 -25.30 -3.00
C GLY A 174 -5.04 -23.95 -2.42
N PHE A 175 -3.78 -23.54 -2.59
CA PHE A 175 -3.33 -22.20 -2.21
C PHE A 175 -3.42 -21.22 -3.39
N LYS A 176 -3.76 -19.99 -3.08
CA LYS A 176 -3.45 -18.82 -3.91
C LYS A 176 -2.10 -18.26 -3.52
N THR A 177 -1.42 -17.65 -4.46
CA THR A 177 -0.11 -17.04 -4.22
C THR A 177 -0.15 -15.55 -4.54
N VAL A 178 0.53 -14.77 -3.73
CA VAL A 178 0.64 -13.31 -3.91
C VAL A 178 2.11 -12.93 -3.78
N THR A 179 2.64 -12.24 -4.77
CA THR A 179 3.96 -11.64 -4.72
C THR A 179 3.85 -10.17 -4.30
N ILE A 180 4.73 -9.73 -3.41
CA ILE A 180 4.87 -8.30 -3.13
C ILE A 180 5.53 -7.62 -4.34
N VAL A 181 5.03 -6.45 -4.73
CA VAL A 181 5.65 -5.60 -5.75
C VAL A 181 5.72 -4.19 -5.21
N ASP A 182 6.92 -3.77 -4.82
CA ASP A 182 7.17 -2.42 -4.36
C ASP A 182 7.35 -1.47 -5.56
N PRO A 183 6.94 -0.19 -5.45
CA PRO A 183 7.09 0.76 -6.54
C PRO A 183 8.52 1.29 -6.72
N GLY A 184 9.44 0.91 -5.85
CA GLY A 184 10.84 1.31 -5.91
C GLY A 184 11.65 0.47 -6.90
N VAL A 185 11.89 1.00 -8.10
CA VAL A 185 12.70 0.35 -9.13
C VAL A 185 14.19 0.53 -8.81
N LYS A 186 14.91 -0.59 -8.60
CA LYS A 186 16.36 -0.57 -8.33
C LYS A 186 17.12 0.22 -9.39
N MET A 187 17.93 1.16 -8.97
CA MET A 187 18.78 1.98 -9.83
C MET A 187 20.02 1.16 -10.27
N GLU A 188 19.89 0.44 -11.37
CA GLU A 188 20.96 -0.43 -11.88
C GLU A 188 20.90 -0.51 -13.41
N ARG A 189 22.02 -0.18 -14.07
CA ARG A 189 22.14 -0.32 -15.53
C ARG A 189 22.20 -1.79 -15.94
N GLY A 190 21.57 -2.11 -17.07
CA GLY A 190 21.36 -3.50 -17.53
C GLY A 190 20.12 -4.17 -16.93
N TYR A 191 19.47 -3.53 -15.96
CA TYR A 191 18.17 -3.96 -15.47
C TYR A 191 17.06 -3.34 -16.32
N LYS A 192 16.37 -4.18 -17.10
CA LYS A 192 15.42 -3.79 -18.15
C LYS A 192 14.40 -2.75 -17.68
N VAL A 193 13.77 -2.96 -16.52
CA VAL A 193 12.71 -2.07 -16.03
C VAL A 193 13.27 -0.68 -15.70
N TYR A 194 14.50 -0.62 -15.16
CA TYR A 194 15.16 0.65 -14.89
C TYR A 194 15.57 1.37 -16.17
N ASP A 195 16.18 0.64 -17.10
CA ASP A 195 16.66 1.23 -18.36
C ASP A 195 15.50 1.73 -19.23
N GLU A 196 14.42 0.96 -19.36
CA GLU A 196 13.21 1.40 -20.07
C GLU A 196 12.55 2.61 -19.39
N GLY A 197 12.49 2.61 -18.06
CA GLY A 197 11.92 3.72 -17.28
C GLY A 197 12.67 5.03 -17.49
N LEU A 198 14.01 4.96 -17.61
CA LEU A 198 14.86 6.11 -17.94
C LEU A 198 14.63 6.57 -19.38
N GLU A 199 14.73 5.67 -20.35
CA GLU A 199 14.61 5.95 -21.78
C GLU A 199 13.27 6.62 -22.11
N LYS A 200 12.18 6.09 -21.53
CA LYS A 200 10.82 6.59 -21.78
C LYS A 200 10.41 7.73 -20.86
N ASN A 201 11.29 8.19 -19.97
CA ASN A 201 11.00 9.25 -19.00
C ASN A 201 9.77 8.92 -18.12
N TYR A 202 9.74 7.72 -17.58
CA TYR A 202 8.62 7.17 -16.80
C TYR A 202 8.77 7.36 -15.29
N PHE A 203 9.94 7.79 -14.82
CA PHE A 203 10.14 8.04 -13.39
C PHE A 203 9.70 9.45 -12.97
N ALA A 204 9.25 9.55 -11.73
CA ALA A 204 8.98 10.80 -11.06
C ALA A 204 10.25 11.65 -10.99
N LYS A 205 10.07 12.95 -11.05
CA LYS A 205 11.16 13.93 -11.02
C LYS A 205 11.11 14.75 -9.74
N ASP A 206 12.28 15.08 -9.27
CA ASP A 206 12.44 16.10 -8.24
C ASP A 206 11.97 17.46 -8.77
N HIS A 207 11.17 18.15 -7.98
CA HIS A 207 10.52 19.39 -8.39
C HIS A 207 11.51 20.54 -8.65
N GLU A 208 12.55 20.61 -7.83
CA GLU A 208 13.52 21.72 -7.90
C GLU A 208 14.57 21.48 -8.99
N SER A 209 15.14 20.28 -9.03
CA SER A 209 16.24 19.96 -9.95
C SER A 209 15.79 19.46 -11.32
N GLY A 210 14.55 18.98 -11.45
CA GLY A 210 14.05 18.32 -12.67
C GLY A 210 14.65 16.94 -12.95
N ASN A 211 15.57 16.46 -12.10
CA ASN A 211 16.18 15.16 -12.22
C ASN A 211 15.24 14.03 -11.76
N VAL A 212 15.54 12.79 -12.13
CA VAL A 212 14.82 11.63 -11.60
C VAL A 212 14.91 11.64 -10.08
N TYR A 213 13.76 11.56 -9.41
CA TYR A 213 13.70 11.44 -7.96
C TYR A 213 14.24 10.10 -7.50
N ILE A 214 15.27 10.13 -6.67
CA ILE A 214 15.94 8.95 -6.13
C ILE A 214 15.81 8.92 -4.61
N ASN A 215 15.42 7.77 -4.09
CA ASN A 215 15.42 7.52 -2.66
C ASN A 215 16.00 6.12 -2.36
N ARG A 216 15.95 5.69 -1.10
CA ARG A 216 16.46 4.38 -0.68
C ARG A 216 15.36 3.56 -0.04
N VAL A 217 15.21 2.32 -0.51
CA VAL A 217 14.40 1.27 0.09
C VAL A 217 15.18 -0.05 0.04
N TRP A 218 14.53 -1.19 0.06
CA TRP A 218 15.16 -2.53 0.14
C TRP A 218 16.29 -2.79 -0.88
N PRO A 219 16.16 -2.48 -2.17
CA PRO A 219 17.24 -2.70 -3.15
C PRO A 219 18.37 -1.65 -3.07
N GLY A 220 18.31 -0.70 -2.16
CA GLY A 220 19.23 0.43 -2.08
C GLY A 220 18.69 1.67 -2.80
N LYS A 221 19.46 2.29 -3.71
CA LYS A 221 18.98 3.44 -4.49
C LYS A 221 17.91 3.01 -5.48
N THR A 222 16.77 3.71 -5.49
CA THR A 222 15.61 3.44 -6.34
C THR A 222 15.05 4.68 -6.99
N ALA A 223 14.51 4.51 -8.19
CA ALA A 223 13.65 5.45 -8.87
C ALA A 223 12.19 5.02 -8.76
N TYR A 224 11.26 5.95 -8.82
CA TYR A 224 9.82 5.69 -8.63
C TYR A 224 9.03 6.02 -9.89
N PRO A 225 8.19 5.11 -10.40
CA PRO A 225 7.34 5.38 -11.54
C PRO A 225 6.38 6.55 -11.28
N ASP A 226 6.22 7.42 -12.25
CA ASP A 226 5.24 8.52 -12.20
C ASP A 226 3.85 8.01 -12.60
N PHE A 227 3.16 7.40 -11.64
CA PHE A 227 1.82 6.85 -11.86
C PHE A 227 0.75 7.90 -12.21
N GLY A 228 1.05 9.18 -12.14
CA GLY A 228 0.21 10.24 -12.71
C GLY A 228 0.02 10.08 -14.23
N LYS A 229 1.00 9.50 -14.94
CA LYS A 229 0.97 9.30 -16.39
C LYS A 229 0.27 8.00 -16.80
N PRO A 230 -0.75 8.03 -17.69
CA PRO A 230 -1.41 6.80 -18.16
C PRO A 230 -0.45 5.78 -18.81
N ALA A 231 0.54 6.26 -19.55
CA ALA A 231 1.54 5.40 -20.19
C ALA A 231 2.39 4.63 -19.17
N VAL A 232 2.71 5.25 -18.02
CA VAL A 232 3.46 4.61 -16.93
C VAL A 232 2.61 3.53 -16.26
N ARG A 233 1.33 3.79 -16.00
CA ARG A 233 0.41 2.79 -15.44
C ARG A 233 0.28 1.58 -16.35
N LYS A 234 0.16 1.79 -17.67
CA LYS A 234 0.13 0.71 -18.66
C LYS A 234 1.41 -0.12 -18.64
N TRP A 235 2.56 0.56 -18.75
CA TRP A 235 3.88 -0.09 -18.70
C TRP A 235 4.10 -0.89 -17.42
N TRP A 236 3.71 -0.33 -16.27
CA TRP A 236 3.80 -1.02 -14.98
C TRP A 236 2.94 -2.28 -14.94
N GLY A 237 1.69 -2.18 -15.42
CA GLY A 237 0.79 -3.33 -15.54
C GLY A 237 1.33 -4.42 -16.46
N GLU A 238 1.98 -4.05 -17.57
CA GLU A 238 2.56 -5.02 -18.51
C GLU A 238 3.74 -5.79 -17.92
N ASN A 239 4.53 -5.16 -17.03
CA ASN A 239 5.64 -5.83 -16.36
C ASN A 239 5.19 -6.94 -15.38
N HIS A 240 3.96 -6.88 -14.86
CA HIS A 240 3.44 -7.96 -14.00
C HIS A 240 3.37 -9.32 -14.69
N LYS A 241 3.31 -9.35 -16.02
CA LYS A 241 3.32 -10.61 -16.80
C LYS A 241 4.58 -11.45 -16.57
N ALA A 242 5.65 -10.85 -16.03
CA ALA A 242 6.87 -11.57 -15.69
C ALA A 242 6.74 -12.39 -14.38
N LEU A 243 5.67 -12.21 -13.63
CA LEU A 243 5.43 -12.87 -12.34
C LEU A 243 4.40 -14.02 -12.43
N THR A 244 3.75 -14.18 -13.59
CA THR A 244 2.69 -15.17 -13.84
C THR A 244 3.12 -16.24 -14.82
#